data_b202758f644d7f0ec4e00368bd6b3c8a
#
_entry.id   b202758f644d7f0ec4e00368bd6b3c8a
#
_cell.length_a   1.000
_cell.length_b   1.000
_cell.length_c   1.000
_cell.angle_alpha   90.00
_cell.angle_beta   90.00
_cell.angle_gamma   90.00
#
_symmetry.space_group_name_H-M   'P 1'
#
loop_
_entity.id
_entity.type
_entity.pdbx_description
1 polymer ?
#
loop_
_entity_poly.entity_id
_entity_poly.type
_entity_poly.pdbx_seq_one_letter_code
_entity_poly.pdbx_strand_id
1 'polypeptide(L)'
;MTLRSDVQALLTDAAEAYRGSPAEALLRRELRWLDGPLRVAIAGRVKAGKSTLLNALVGEQIAATDAGECTRVVTWYHHGPRHVARADLRPERRPGSRSDVSGAATTVEVGLLRGPGGARIDLGPYAAEDVERLRVELPSEQLRHLTLIDTPGIASLSTEVSRRSHAFLLPAGEPSGGEDDPSGEAGEAGEDAGYHGGADAVIYLMRHLHAADVSFLESFRQTGLRDTAPAHAIGVLSRADEIAPGNAESIDLAHRVTTGMGRDPRVRALVQTVVPVAGLLAQCGTWLGDREFAALASVAGQPTVDGVPLLLSVDRFRAANPRIEATVDDRSMLLGRLGLAGVQIAVALIRPGLVTDATGLVAELEHRSGLPELRALLERQFTERADVLKAQTALRRLDAVLDAHPIPSADTLRTRRERLEAGAHALAELKLFGDLRLGEVDVDDDQREAIELLLGAAGGEVTARLGLPPDTPADDIRAALLTTLDRYRRLSENRLASRPLRRAAATLRRTCEGLLTGDGIARPADRRTSP
;
A
#
# COMPACT_ATOMS: atom_id res chain seq x y z
N MET A 1 -22.32 9.74 16.49
CA MET A 1 -20.87 10.04 16.55
C MET A 1 -20.18 9.06 15.62
N THR A 2 -19.11 9.47 14.94
CA THR A 2 -18.36 8.60 14.02
C THR A 2 -17.27 7.87 14.78
N LEU A 3 -16.83 6.71 14.31
CA LEU A 3 -15.71 5.94 14.90
C LEU A 3 -14.48 6.85 15.12
N ARG A 4 -14.16 7.70 14.13
CA ARG A 4 -13.06 8.65 14.21
C ARG A 4 -13.21 9.61 15.39
N SER A 5 -14.40 10.20 15.59
CA SER A 5 -14.63 11.13 16.70
C SER A 5 -14.55 10.46 18.08
N ASP A 6 -14.96 9.19 18.18
CA ASP A 6 -14.89 8.43 19.42
C ASP A 6 -13.42 8.08 19.77
N VAL A 7 -12.62 7.68 18.78
CA VAL A 7 -11.17 7.45 18.96
C VAL A 7 -10.44 8.75 19.29
N GLN A 8 -10.78 9.85 18.62
CA GLN A 8 -10.19 11.17 18.90
C GLN A 8 -10.44 11.60 20.35
N ALA A 9 -11.65 11.41 20.86
CA ALA A 9 -11.98 11.70 22.25
C ALA A 9 -11.17 10.82 23.21
N LEU A 10 -11.04 9.52 22.95
CA LEU A 10 -10.25 8.61 23.78
C LEU A 10 -8.76 8.99 23.80
N LEU A 11 -8.17 9.31 22.65
CA LEU A 11 -6.77 9.75 22.56
C LEU A 11 -6.53 11.11 23.25
N THR A 12 -7.51 12.01 23.20
CA THR A 12 -7.43 13.30 23.88
C THR A 12 -7.38 13.11 25.40
N ASP A 13 -8.27 12.28 25.95
CA ASP A 13 -8.29 11.96 27.37
C ASP A 13 -7.01 11.22 27.79
N ALA A 14 -6.50 10.32 26.95
CA ALA A 14 -5.22 9.66 27.18
C ALA A 14 -4.07 10.68 27.20
N ALA A 15 -4.00 11.59 26.23
CA ALA A 15 -2.96 12.63 26.21
C ALA A 15 -3.00 13.54 27.45
N GLU A 16 -4.20 13.82 27.96
CA GLU A 16 -4.36 14.56 29.21
C GLU A 16 -3.90 13.77 30.45
N ALA A 17 -4.18 12.47 30.48
CA ALA A 17 -3.73 11.59 31.56
C ALA A 17 -2.20 11.44 31.61
N TYR A 18 -1.52 11.57 30.46
CA TYR A 18 -0.06 11.55 30.34
C TYR A 18 0.59 12.93 30.32
N ARG A 19 -0.12 13.99 30.71
CA ARG A 19 0.40 15.38 30.69
C ARG A 19 1.73 15.49 31.40
N GLY A 20 2.72 16.10 30.72
CA GLY A 20 4.07 16.30 31.24
C GLY A 20 5.00 15.11 31.15
N SER A 21 4.55 13.99 30.56
CA SER A 21 5.38 12.82 30.29
C SER A 21 5.77 12.73 28.79
N PRO A 22 6.82 11.98 28.44
CA PRO A 22 7.15 11.72 27.02
C PRO A 22 5.99 11.12 26.20
N ALA A 23 5.15 10.32 26.85
CA ALA A 23 3.99 9.68 26.23
C ALA A 23 2.91 10.68 25.76
N GLU A 24 2.81 11.86 26.38
CA GLU A 24 1.91 12.93 25.94
C GLU A 24 2.21 13.34 24.49
N ALA A 25 3.48 13.56 24.17
CA ALA A 25 3.90 13.96 22.82
C ALA A 25 3.55 12.90 21.77
N LEU A 26 3.67 11.61 22.12
CA LEU A 26 3.29 10.48 21.27
C LEU A 26 1.79 10.48 21.00
N LEU A 27 0.95 10.59 22.00
CA LEU A 27 -0.51 10.60 21.87
C LEU A 27 -1.01 11.84 21.10
N ARG A 28 -0.43 13.01 21.34
CA ARG A 28 -0.72 14.22 20.56
C ARG A 28 -0.30 14.08 19.08
N ARG A 29 0.75 13.33 18.79
CA ARG A 29 1.16 13.00 17.43
C ARG A 29 0.14 12.08 16.77
N GLU A 30 -0.37 11.07 17.48
CA GLU A 30 -1.42 10.18 16.96
C GLU A 30 -2.71 10.94 16.64
N LEU A 31 -3.10 11.90 17.48
CA LEU A 31 -4.24 12.79 17.21
C LEU A 31 -4.08 13.55 15.89
N ARG A 32 -2.90 14.15 15.64
CA ARG A 32 -2.62 14.83 14.37
C ARG A 32 -2.66 13.86 13.17
N TRP A 33 -2.19 12.62 13.35
CA TRP A 33 -2.21 11.62 12.30
C TRP A 33 -3.61 11.08 12.02
N LEU A 34 -4.45 10.98 13.02
CA LEU A 34 -5.85 10.61 12.85
C LEU A 34 -6.60 11.61 11.95
N ASP A 35 -6.23 12.89 12.00
CA ASP A 35 -6.80 13.96 11.18
C ASP A 35 -6.19 14.08 9.78
N GLY A 36 -4.97 13.59 9.57
CA GLY A 36 -4.27 13.65 8.28
C GLY A 36 -4.73 12.62 7.26
N PRO A 37 -4.08 12.58 6.06
CA PRO A 37 -4.28 11.54 5.06
C PRO A 37 -3.87 10.15 5.57
N LEU A 38 -4.39 9.09 4.94
CA LEU A 38 -3.96 7.72 5.23
C LEU A 38 -2.49 7.51 4.83
N ARG A 39 -1.71 6.91 5.70
CA ARG A 39 -0.28 6.67 5.48
C ARG A 39 -0.07 5.26 4.93
N VAL A 40 0.42 5.19 3.69
CA VAL A 40 0.63 3.93 2.97
C VAL A 40 2.12 3.75 2.70
N ALA A 41 2.73 2.73 3.29
CA ALA A 41 4.12 2.39 3.04
C ALA A 41 4.25 1.54 1.77
N ILE A 42 5.28 1.84 0.98
CA ILE A 42 5.69 1.02 -0.16
C ILE A 42 6.91 0.22 0.30
N ALA A 43 6.73 -1.09 0.45
CA ALA A 43 7.74 -1.99 0.97
C ALA A 43 8.08 -3.09 -0.05
N GLY A 44 9.21 -3.76 0.14
CA GLY A 44 9.66 -4.83 -0.73
C GLY A 44 11.18 -4.87 -0.83
N ARG A 45 11.71 -5.94 -1.41
CA ARG A 45 13.16 -6.18 -1.52
C ARG A 45 13.86 -5.10 -2.35
N VAL A 46 15.18 -5.01 -2.18
CA VAL A 46 16.02 -4.18 -3.06
C VAL A 46 15.80 -4.58 -4.52
N LYS A 47 15.66 -3.58 -5.40
CA LYS A 47 15.37 -3.76 -6.84
C LYS A 47 14.00 -4.39 -7.15
N ALA A 48 13.06 -4.40 -6.21
CA ALA A 48 11.68 -4.84 -6.47
C ALA A 48 10.86 -3.84 -7.32
N GLY A 49 11.37 -2.62 -7.56
CA GLY A 49 10.65 -1.61 -8.35
C GLY A 49 9.85 -0.60 -7.51
N LYS A 50 10.16 -0.43 -6.22
CA LYS A 50 9.45 0.50 -5.32
C LYS A 50 9.41 1.93 -5.83
N SER A 51 10.58 2.51 -6.14
CA SER A 51 10.67 3.89 -6.66
C SER A 51 9.97 4.04 -8.02
N THR A 52 10.02 3.01 -8.86
CA THR A 52 9.29 2.98 -10.13
C THR A 52 7.78 3.00 -9.91
N LEU A 53 7.27 2.18 -8.99
CA LEU A 53 5.84 2.16 -8.64
C LEU A 53 5.41 3.48 -8.00
N LEU A 54 6.22 4.03 -7.10
CA LEU A 54 5.96 5.32 -6.46
C LEU A 54 5.82 6.43 -7.50
N ASN A 55 6.77 6.53 -8.44
CA ASN A 55 6.71 7.51 -9.54
C ASN A 55 5.43 7.33 -10.37
N ALA A 56 5.04 6.08 -10.68
CA ALA A 56 3.81 5.79 -11.42
C ALA A 56 2.54 6.19 -10.62
N LEU A 57 2.51 5.95 -9.31
CA LEU A 57 1.38 6.33 -8.45
C LEU A 57 1.26 7.84 -8.33
N VAL A 58 2.38 8.54 -8.15
CA VAL A 58 2.42 10.01 -8.01
C VAL A 58 2.17 10.72 -9.35
N GLY A 59 2.50 10.06 -10.48
CA GLY A 59 2.39 10.62 -11.84
C GLY A 59 3.57 11.52 -12.22
N GLU A 60 4.66 11.50 -11.44
CA GLU A 60 5.88 12.28 -11.70
C GLU A 60 7.14 11.44 -11.39
N GLN A 61 8.24 11.70 -12.10
CA GLN A 61 9.54 11.09 -11.81
C GLN A 61 10.23 11.81 -10.64
N ILE A 62 9.83 11.50 -9.41
CA ILE A 62 10.27 12.18 -8.19
C ILE A 62 11.21 11.33 -7.32
N ALA A 63 11.04 10.01 -7.33
CA ALA A 63 11.93 9.09 -6.63
C ALA A 63 13.04 8.63 -7.57
N ALA A 64 14.29 8.66 -7.07
CA ALA A 64 15.43 8.14 -7.82
C ALA A 64 15.28 6.64 -8.06
N THR A 65 15.36 6.22 -9.31
CA THR A 65 15.29 4.79 -9.69
C THR A 65 16.65 4.09 -9.64
N ASP A 66 17.72 4.86 -9.64
CA ASP A 66 19.08 4.36 -9.48
C ASP A 66 19.47 4.28 -8.00
N ALA A 67 20.36 3.33 -7.66
CA ALA A 67 20.81 3.03 -6.30
C ALA A 67 21.71 4.17 -5.72
N GLY A 68 21.13 5.38 -5.58
CA GLY A 68 21.78 6.52 -4.94
C GLY A 68 21.62 6.51 -3.42
N GLU A 69 22.28 7.44 -2.73
CA GLU A 69 22.25 7.58 -1.26
C GLU A 69 20.83 7.84 -0.70
N CYS A 70 19.94 8.45 -1.48
CA CYS A 70 18.57 8.76 -1.06
C CYS A 70 17.70 7.52 -0.78
N THR A 71 18.03 6.34 -1.31
CA THR A 71 17.31 5.09 -1.02
C THR A 71 17.59 4.52 0.38
N ARG A 72 18.45 5.18 1.16
CA ARG A 72 18.79 4.79 2.54
C ARG A 72 17.94 5.49 3.60
N VAL A 73 17.19 6.54 3.23
CA VAL A 73 16.37 7.34 4.13
C VAL A 73 14.89 7.13 3.82
N VAL A 74 14.07 6.96 4.85
CA VAL A 74 12.60 6.89 4.69
C VAL A 74 12.09 8.22 4.16
N THR A 75 11.37 8.19 3.05
CA THR A 75 10.87 9.39 2.39
C THR A 75 9.34 9.40 2.36
N TRP A 76 8.75 10.48 2.83
CA TRP A 76 7.32 10.72 2.87
C TRP A 76 6.91 11.65 1.74
N TYR A 77 5.96 11.23 0.93
CA TYR A 77 5.39 12.00 -0.17
C TYR A 77 3.96 12.38 0.17
N HIS A 78 3.66 13.67 0.21
CA HIS A 78 2.34 14.18 0.54
C HIS A 78 1.93 15.34 -0.37
N HIS A 79 0.62 15.59 -0.43
CA HIS A 79 0.08 16.67 -1.23
C HIS A 79 0.50 18.02 -0.67
N GLY A 80 0.91 18.93 -1.55
CA GLY A 80 1.19 20.32 -1.23
C GLY A 80 1.19 21.17 -2.49
N PRO A 81 1.10 22.50 -2.36
CA PRO A 81 0.94 23.41 -3.51
C PRO A 81 2.22 23.56 -4.35
N ARG A 82 3.36 23.13 -3.83
CA ARG A 82 4.67 23.29 -4.46
C ARG A 82 5.54 22.06 -4.26
N HIS A 83 6.54 21.92 -5.14
CA HIS A 83 7.58 20.91 -4.99
C HIS A 83 8.62 21.39 -3.96
N VAL A 84 8.58 20.83 -2.77
CA VAL A 84 9.49 21.16 -1.66
C VAL A 84 9.96 19.89 -1.01
N ALA A 85 11.25 19.78 -0.74
CA ALA A 85 11.84 18.71 0.03
C ALA A 85 12.39 19.24 1.37
N ARG A 86 12.09 18.56 2.46
CA ARG A 86 12.58 18.87 3.81
C ARG A 86 13.16 17.63 4.45
N ALA A 87 14.27 17.81 5.18
CA ALA A 87 14.88 16.78 6.00
C ALA A 87 14.62 17.07 7.48
N ASP A 88 14.12 16.07 8.18
CA ASP A 88 14.09 16.06 9.65
C ASP A 88 15.40 15.44 10.12
N LEU A 89 16.22 16.25 10.80
CA LEU A 89 17.53 15.83 11.28
C LEU A 89 17.40 15.14 12.64
N ARG A 90 18.24 14.14 12.87
CA ARG A 90 18.35 13.48 14.16
C ARG A 90 18.91 14.46 15.20
N PRO A 91 18.45 14.41 16.45
CA PRO A 91 19.08 15.17 17.53
C PRO A 91 20.57 14.78 17.64
N GLU A 92 21.47 15.76 17.67
CA GLU A 92 22.88 15.49 17.86
C GLU A 92 23.10 14.76 19.20
N ARG A 93 23.71 13.55 19.13
CA ARG A 93 24.24 12.89 20.33
C ARG A 93 25.48 13.66 20.77
N ARG A 94 25.36 14.52 21.78
CA ARG A 94 26.53 15.11 22.44
C ARG A 94 27.24 14.03 23.24
N PRO A 95 28.54 13.74 22.97
CA PRO A 95 29.30 12.80 23.79
C PRO A 95 29.38 13.34 25.22
N GLY A 96 28.83 12.62 26.20
CA GLY A 96 28.94 12.94 27.63
C GLY A 96 27.70 13.49 28.32
N SER A 97 26.57 13.71 27.64
CA SER A 97 25.31 14.11 28.29
C SER A 97 24.49 12.89 28.69
N ARG A 98 24.49 12.56 29.97
CA ARG A 98 23.45 11.74 30.60
C ARG A 98 22.21 12.62 30.73
N SER A 99 21.11 12.25 30.06
CA SER A 99 19.78 12.83 30.22
C SER A 99 19.64 14.33 29.92
N ASP A 100 19.60 14.74 28.65
CA ASP A 100 18.78 15.85 28.18
C ASP A 100 18.59 15.73 26.67
N VAL A 101 17.65 14.87 26.24
CA VAL A 101 17.13 14.85 24.87
C VAL A 101 15.94 15.81 24.81
N SER A 102 16.21 17.09 25.08
CA SER A 102 15.28 18.20 24.85
C SER A 102 15.66 18.92 23.56
N GLY A 103 15.79 18.20 22.46
CA GLY A 103 16.00 18.77 21.15
C GLY A 103 14.80 18.45 20.25
N ALA A 104 13.94 19.43 19.96
CA ALA A 104 12.99 19.29 18.87
C ALA A 104 13.75 18.93 17.59
N ALA A 105 13.30 17.91 16.84
CA ALA A 105 13.91 17.53 15.58
C ALA A 105 14.02 18.77 14.68
N THR A 106 15.23 19.12 14.26
CA THR A 106 15.46 20.28 13.41
C THR A 106 15.04 19.93 11.99
N THR A 107 14.05 20.63 11.46
CA THR A 107 13.63 20.49 10.06
C THR A 107 14.36 21.50 9.19
N VAL A 108 15.00 21.06 8.13
CA VAL A 108 15.70 21.91 7.15
C VAL A 108 15.14 21.68 5.76
N GLU A 109 15.07 22.72 4.93
CA GLU A 109 14.75 22.60 3.53
C GLU A 109 15.99 22.11 2.78
N VAL A 110 15.81 21.13 1.89
CA VAL A 110 16.88 20.50 1.10
C VAL A 110 16.60 20.65 -0.38
N GLY A 111 17.64 20.53 -1.21
CA GLY A 111 17.53 20.71 -2.65
C GLY A 111 16.68 19.61 -3.30
N LEU A 112 15.75 20.01 -4.18
CA LEU A 112 15.06 19.10 -5.10
C LEU A 112 15.52 19.41 -6.52
N LEU A 113 16.54 18.66 -6.98
CA LEU A 113 17.16 18.86 -8.30
C LEU A 113 16.40 18.04 -9.34
N ARG A 114 15.94 18.69 -10.40
CA ARG A 114 15.28 18.03 -11.54
C ARG A 114 16.29 17.81 -12.66
N GLY A 115 16.36 16.60 -13.19
CA GLY A 115 17.24 16.23 -14.29
C GLY A 115 16.56 15.26 -15.26
N PRO A 116 17.25 14.90 -16.37
CA PRO A 116 16.71 13.98 -17.37
C PRO A 116 16.33 12.60 -16.85
N GLY A 117 16.87 12.19 -15.69
CA GLY A 117 16.58 10.91 -15.00
C GLY A 117 15.54 11.00 -13.88
N GLY A 118 14.80 12.13 -13.78
CA GLY A 118 13.85 12.39 -12.70
C GLY A 118 14.38 13.38 -11.65
N ALA A 119 13.64 13.55 -10.57
CA ALA A 119 14.06 14.39 -9.46
C ALA A 119 15.04 13.65 -8.54
N ARG A 120 15.99 14.38 -8.00
CA ARG A 120 16.96 13.90 -7.01
C ARG A 120 16.96 14.85 -5.83
N ILE A 121 16.92 14.30 -4.63
CA ILE A 121 17.04 15.08 -3.40
C ILE A 121 18.53 15.29 -3.12
N ASP A 122 18.91 16.55 -2.95
CA ASP A 122 20.26 16.96 -2.58
C ASP A 122 20.25 17.36 -1.10
N LEU A 123 20.86 16.55 -0.27
CA LEU A 123 20.93 16.78 1.18
C LEU A 123 21.88 17.93 1.56
N GLY A 124 22.62 18.50 0.59
CA GLY A 124 23.58 19.55 0.86
C GLY A 124 24.68 19.10 1.82
N PRO A 125 24.86 19.76 2.98
CA PRO A 125 25.92 19.44 3.92
C PRO A 125 25.60 18.24 4.84
N TYR A 126 24.39 17.63 4.75
CA TYR A 126 23.96 16.59 5.66
C TYR A 126 24.23 15.20 5.10
N ALA A 127 24.77 14.30 5.91
CA ALA A 127 24.89 12.89 5.56
C ALA A 127 23.53 12.17 5.72
N ALA A 128 23.28 11.13 4.92
CA ALA A 128 22.05 10.35 5.00
C ALA A 128 21.84 9.71 6.40
N GLU A 129 22.89 9.52 7.16
CA GLU A 129 22.88 8.98 8.52
C GLU A 129 22.36 10.00 9.55
N ASP A 130 22.53 11.30 9.28
CA ASP A 130 22.07 12.40 10.12
C ASP A 130 20.60 12.71 9.89
N VAL A 131 20.01 12.18 8.82
CA VAL A 131 18.61 12.40 8.47
C VAL A 131 17.75 11.27 9.03
N GLU A 132 16.74 11.64 9.82
CA GLU A 132 15.75 10.72 10.33
C GLU A 132 14.76 10.30 9.23
N ARG A 133 14.22 11.31 8.52
CA ARG A 133 13.31 11.13 7.38
C ARG A 133 13.34 12.32 6.44
N LEU A 134 12.89 12.07 5.23
CA LEU A 134 12.62 13.10 4.22
C LEU A 134 11.12 13.31 4.06
N ARG A 135 10.72 14.55 3.85
CA ARG A 135 9.34 14.93 3.51
C ARG A 135 9.35 15.68 2.18
N VAL A 136 8.60 15.17 1.21
CA VAL A 136 8.48 15.75 -0.13
C VAL A 136 7.04 16.15 -0.37
N GLU A 137 6.81 17.43 -0.58
CA GLU A 137 5.51 18.00 -0.95
C GLU A 137 5.41 18.08 -2.47
N LEU A 138 4.27 17.66 -3.03
CA LEU A 138 4.01 17.61 -4.46
C LEU A 138 2.56 18.02 -4.77
N PRO A 139 2.30 18.73 -5.88
CA PRO A 139 0.93 19.05 -6.32
C PRO A 139 0.26 17.86 -7.04
N SER A 140 0.31 16.67 -6.43
CA SER A 140 -0.28 15.44 -6.97
C SER A 140 -1.67 15.20 -6.36
N GLU A 141 -2.69 15.06 -7.20
CA GLU A 141 -4.06 14.80 -6.76
C GLU A 141 -4.17 13.45 -6.02
N GLN A 142 -3.40 12.45 -6.43
CA GLN A 142 -3.35 11.13 -5.79
C GLN A 142 -2.90 11.20 -4.32
N LEU A 143 -2.11 12.23 -3.97
CA LEU A 143 -1.63 12.42 -2.60
C LEU A 143 -2.59 13.22 -1.70
N ARG A 144 -3.75 13.66 -2.19
CA ARG A 144 -4.73 14.39 -1.35
C ARG A 144 -5.29 13.53 -0.22
N HIS A 145 -5.51 12.27 -0.48
CA HIS A 145 -6.10 11.31 0.46
C HIS A 145 -5.10 10.31 1.02
N LEU A 146 -3.92 10.21 0.40
CA LEU A 146 -2.86 9.29 0.77
C LEU A 146 -1.53 10.03 1.00
N THR A 147 -0.80 9.65 2.02
CA THR A 147 0.62 9.93 2.15
C THR A 147 1.37 8.65 1.79
N LEU A 148 2.18 8.68 0.73
CA LEU A 148 3.02 7.55 0.34
C LEU A 148 4.37 7.63 1.07
N ILE A 149 4.82 6.47 1.56
CA ILE A 149 6.06 6.37 2.31
C ILE A 149 6.97 5.37 1.60
N ASP A 150 8.06 5.86 1.00
CA ASP A 150 9.08 4.98 0.42
C ASP A 150 10.01 4.50 1.53
N THR A 151 10.05 3.18 1.71
CA THR A 151 10.93 2.57 2.72
C THR A 151 12.21 2.06 2.06
N PRO A 152 13.37 2.18 2.72
CA PRO A 152 14.59 1.52 2.27
C PRO A 152 14.36 0.04 1.99
N GLY A 153 15.02 -0.49 0.95
CA GLY A 153 14.80 -1.90 0.54
C GLY A 153 15.10 -2.88 1.66
N ILE A 154 14.11 -3.69 2.01
CA ILE A 154 14.25 -4.79 2.97
C ILE A 154 15.24 -5.80 2.40
N ALA A 155 16.11 -6.36 3.23
CA ALA A 155 17.25 -7.18 2.81
C ALA A 155 18.31 -6.44 1.96
N SER A 156 18.55 -5.14 2.23
CA SER A 156 19.83 -4.53 1.88
C SER A 156 20.94 -5.26 2.64
N LEU A 157 22.13 -5.36 2.04
CA LEU A 157 23.28 -6.06 2.63
C LEU A 157 23.73 -5.46 3.99
N SER A 158 23.19 -4.31 4.41
CA SER A 158 23.41 -3.75 5.74
C SER A 158 22.24 -4.10 6.66
N THR A 159 22.53 -4.84 7.71
CA THR A 159 21.59 -5.17 8.80
C THR A 159 20.94 -3.93 9.43
N GLU A 160 21.59 -2.77 9.35
CA GLU A 160 21.09 -1.51 9.91
C GLU A 160 19.99 -0.87 9.06
N VAL A 161 20.08 -0.90 7.73
CA VAL A 161 19.04 -0.41 6.83
C VAL A 161 17.80 -1.30 6.91
N SER A 162 17.98 -2.62 7.01
CA SER A 162 16.86 -3.54 7.23
C SER A 162 16.20 -3.31 8.57
N ARG A 163 16.96 -3.09 9.67
CA ARG A 163 16.41 -2.74 10.99
C ARG A 163 15.63 -1.42 10.96
N ARG A 164 16.10 -0.39 10.23
CA ARG A 164 15.39 0.89 10.08
C ARG A 164 14.05 0.73 9.37
N SER A 165 13.99 -0.06 8.31
CA SER A 165 12.75 -0.35 7.60
C SER A 165 11.77 -1.13 8.47
N HIS A 166 12.27 -2.11 9.24
CA HIS A 166 11.47 -2.84 10.22
C HIS A 166 10.99 -1.92 11.35
N ALA A 167 11.87 -1.16 12.00
CA ALA A 167 11.51 -0.23 13.07
C ALA A 167 10.50 0.84 12.62
N PHE A 168 10.52 1.23 11.35
CA PHE A 168 9.55 2.18 10.80
C PHE A 168 8.16 1.56 10.60
N LEU A 169 8.10 0.30 10.18
CA LEU A 169 6.84 -0.38 9.90
C LEU A 169 6.22 -1.00 11.16
N LEU A 170 7.03 -1.18 12.20
CA LEU A 170 6.64 -1.86 13.44
C LEU A 170 6.43 -0.84 14.56
N PRO A 171 5.35 -0.93 15.37
CA PRO A 171 5.29 -0.21 16.65
C PRO A 171 6.41 -0.74 17.57
N ALA A 172 7.02 0.16 18.31
CA ALA A 172 8.00 -0.22 19.31
C ALA A 172 7.38 -1.03 20.43
N GLY A 173 7.94 -2.16 20.70
CA GLY A 173 7.55 -2.97 21.83
C GLY A 173 7.92 -4.45 21.65
N GLU A 174 9.18 -4.75 21.38
CA GLU A 174 9.92 -5.92 21.88
C GLU A 174 11.33 -5.91 21.28
N PRO A 175 12.42 -6.13 22.07
CA PRO A 175 13.72 -6.44 21.50
C PRO A 175 13.57 -7.79 20.78
N SER A 176 13.88 -7.82 19.49
CA SER A 176 13.98 -9.07 18.74
C SER A 176 14.95 -10.01 19.47
N GLY A 177 14.40 -11.03 20.12
CA GLY A 177 15.19 -12.14 20.67
C GLY A 177 15.86 -12.88 19.50
N GLY A 178 17.06 -12.51 19.20
CA GLY A 178 18.02 -13.34 18.47
C GLY A 178 18.76 -14.16 19.53
N GLU A 179 18.60 -15.46 19.49
CA GLU A 179 19.35 -16.42 20.31
C GLU A 179 20.85 -16.32 19.98
N ASP A 180 21.66 -16.29 21.05
CA ASP A 180 23.07 -16.67 21.14
C ASP A 180 24.13 -15.90 20.34
N ASP A 181 24.57 -14.75 20.91
CA ASP A 181 25.99 -14.37 20.88
C ASP A 181 26.43 -13.99 22.31
N PRO A 182 27.23 -14.81 22.99
CA PRO A 182 27.65 -14.59 24.39
C PRO A 182 28.81 -13.59 24.56
N SER A 183 29.07 -12.71 23.62
CA SER A 183 30.19 -11.75 23.69
C SER A 183 29.89 -10.33 23.24
N GLY A 184 28.66 -9.83 23.43
CA GLY A 184 28.28 -8.47 23.10
C GLY A 184 27.93 -7.67 24.35
N GLU A 185 28.73 -6.65 24.67
CA GLU A 185 28.42 -5.64 25.68
C GLU A 185 27.01 -5.10 25.47
N ALA A 186 26.20 -5.14 26.53
CA ALA A 186 24.85 -4.58 26.57
C ALA A 186 24.93 -3.06 26.34
N GLY A 187 24.86 -2.64 25.07
CA GLY A 187 24.63 -1.25 24.72
C GLY A 187 23.21 -0.88 25.10
N GLU A 188 23.06 -0.01 26.10
CA GLU A 188 21.80 0.61 26.49
C GLU A 188 21.10 1.18 25.24
N ALA A 189 20.04 0.50 24.79
CA ALA A 189 19.15 1.00 23.76
C ALA A 189 18.44 2.23 24.35
N GLY A 190 18.78 3.41 23.84
CA GLY A 190 18.15 4.64 24.26
C GLY A 190 16.63 4.56 24.06
N GLU A 191 15.89 4.98 25.09
CA GLU A 191 14.42 4.95 25.23
C GLU A 191 13.63 5.63 24.08
N ASP A 192 14.29 6.31 23.15
CA ASP A 192 13.68 7.06 22.03
C ASP A 192 13.62 6.29 20.68
N ALA A 193 14.23 5.12 20.58
CA ALA A 193 14.32 4.38 19.31
C ALA A 193 13.01 3.68 18.89
N GLY A 194 12.00 3.69 19.74
CA GLY A 194 10.85 2.78 19.66
C GLY A 194 9.59 3.30 18.97
N TYR A 195 9.48 4.60 18.64
CA TYR A 195 8.19 5.20 18.27
C TYR A 195 8.13 5.82 16.87
N HIS A 196 9.02 5.47 15.97
CA HIS A 196 9.12 6.11 14.64
C HIS A 196 8.24 5.48 13.55
N GLY A 197 7.55 4.41 13.82
CA GLY A 197 6.72 3.69 12.87
C GLY A 197 5.38 4.38 12.56
N GLY A 198 5.06 4.56 11.30
CA GLY A 198 3.99 5.42 10.91
C GLY A 198 2.99 4.98 9.88
N ALA A 199 3.09 3.81 9.26
CA ALA A 199 2.15 3.40 8.24
C ALA A 199 0.83 2.86 8.82
N ASP A 200 -0.29 3.19 8.17
CA ASP A 200 -1.61 2.64 8.43
C ASP A 200 -1.89 1.42 7.53
N ALA A 201 -1.24 1.39 6.35
CA ALA A 201 -1.37 0.32 5.38
C ALA A 201 -0.06 0.14 4.59
N VAL A 202 0.08 -1.00 3.90
CA VAL A 202 1.29 -1.37 3.15
C VAL A 202 0.95 -1.84 1.75
N ILE A 203 1.71 -1.36 0.77
CA ILE A 203 1.82 -1.94 -0.57
C ILE A 203 3.12 -2.73 -0.59
N TYR A 204 3.03 -4.05 -0.69
CA TYR A 204 4.20 -4.92 -0.67
C TYR A 204 4.56 -5.43 -2.07
N LEU A 205 5.73 -5.03 -2.58
CA LEU A 205 6.21 -5.44 -3.89
C LEU A 205 7.02 -6.72 -3.81
N MET A 206 6.64 -7.70 -4.65
CA MET A 206 7.36 -8.95 -4.84
C MET A 206 7.52 -9.26 -6.33
N ARG A 207 8.59 -9.91 -6.73
CA ARG A 207 8.77 -10.47 -8.09
C ARG A 207 8.34 -11.93 -8.15
N HIS A 208 8.61 -12.65 -7.08
CA HIS A 208 8.22 -14.03 -6.82
C HIS A 208 8.00 -14.13 -5.31
N LEU A 209 7.19 -15.08 -4.88
CA LEU A 209 7.00 -15.32 -3.46
C LEU A 209 8.22 -16.07 -2.90
N HIS A 210 9.10 -15.36 -2.20
CA HIS A 210 10.22 -15.94 -1.47
C HIS A 210 9.93 -16.07 0.03
N ALA A 211 10.62 -16.97 0.72
CA ALA A 211 10.50 -17.13 2.16
C ALA A 211 10.77 -15.82 2.93
N ALA A 212 11.73 -15.00 2.47
CA ALA A 212 12.01 -13.70 3.07
C ALA A 212 10.85 -12.68 2.92
N ASP A 213 10.05 -12.76 1.84
CA ASP A 213 8.88 -11.91 1.67
C ASP A 213 7.77 -12.32 2.64
N VAL A 214 7.59 -13.64 2.83
CA VAL A 214 6.65 -14.20 3.82
C VAL A 214 7.07 -13.78 5.22
N SER A 215 8.34 -13.97 5.60
CA SER A 215 8.86 -13.60 6.93
C SER A 215 8.70 -12.11 7.23
N PHE A 216 8.91 -11.24 6.23
CA PHE A 216 8.68 -9.81 6.42
C PHE A 216 7.21 -9.48 6.68
N LEU A 217 6.30 -10.00 5.85
CA LEU A 217 4.87 -9.79 6.02
C LEU A 217 4.36 -10.42 7.33
N GLU A 218 4.94 -11.55 7.75
CA GLU A 218 4.67 -12.16 9.06
C GLU A 218 5.15 -11.27 10.21
N SER A 219 6.33 -10.66 10.11
CA SER A 219 6.81 -9.69 11.10
C SER A 219 5.87 -8.49 11.20
N PHE A 220 5.43 -7.96 10.05
CA PHE A 220 4.45 -6.89 10.01
C PHE A 220 3.12 -7.30 10.68
N ARG A 221 2.70 -8.56 10.53
CA ARG A 221 1.53 -9.13 11.21
C ARG A 221 1.75 -9.27 12.71
N GLN A 222 2.93 -9.73 13.16
CA GLN A 222 3.21 -10.02 14.58
C GLN A 222 3.20 -8.78 15.47
N THR A 223 3.43 -7.60 14.93
CA THR A 223 3.52 -6.33 15.65
C THR A 223 2.18 -5.72 16.06
N GLY A 224 1.21 -6.54 16.46
CA GLY A 224 -0.07 -6.11 16.99
C GLY A 224 -1.24 -6.10 16.00
N LEU A 225 -0.99 -6.45 14.73
CA LEU A 225 -2.03 -6.61 13.69
C LEU A 225 -2.50 -8.06 13.55
N ARG A 226 -2.20 -8.95 14.49
CA ARG A 226 -2.39 -10.42 14.35
C ARG A 226 -3.67 -10.80 13.62
N ASP A 227 -4.79 -10.20 14.01
CA ASP A 227 -6.13 -10.59 13.54
C ASP A 227 -6.57 -9.81 12.27
N THR A 228 -5.92 -8.68 11.94
CA THR A 228 -6.39 -7.79 10.86
C THR A 228 -5.31 -7.42 9.85
N ALA A 229 -4.09 -7.97 9.99
CA ALA A 229 -2.97 -7.69 9.10
C ALA A 229 -3.31 -7.81 7.61
N PRO A 230 -4.06 -8.83 7.15
CA PRO A 230 -4.43 -8.92 5.73
C PRO A 230 -5.19 -7.70 5.22
N ALA A 231 -6.02 -7.07 6.07
CA ALA A 231 -6.82 -5.90 5.69
C ALA A 231 -5.99 -4.62 5.48
N HIS A 232 -4.75 -4.60 5.99
CA HIS A 232 -3.83 -3.46 5.89
C HIS A 232 -2.75 -3.62 4.82
N ALA A 233 -2.73 -4.72 4.07
CA ALA A 233 -1.68 -4.99 3.10
C ALA A 233 -2.23 -5.41 1.73
N ILE A 234 -1.67 -4.81 0.67
CA ILE A 234 -1.90 -5.19 -0.72
C ILE A 234 -0.59 -5.69 -1.30
N GLY A 235 -0.60 -6.87 -1.92
CA GLY A 235 0.53 -7.42 -2.65
C GLY A 235 0.59 -6.87 -4.09
N VAL A 236 1.79 -6.57 -4.57
CA VAL A 236 2.04 -6.20 -5.97
C VAL A 236 3.06 -7.15 -6.56
N LEU A 237 2.66 -7.90 -7.57
CA LEU A 237 3.58 -8.66 -8.42
C LEU A 237 4.23 -7.68 -9.40
N SER A 238 5.43 -7.23 -9.06
CA SER A 238 6.17 -6.23 -9.84
C SER A 238 6.81 -6.85 -11.09
N ARG A 239 7.08 -6.02 -12.11
CA ARG A 239 7.63 -6.43 -13.42
C ARG A 239 6.77 -7.48 -14.09
N ALA A 240 5.47 -7.29 -14.09
CA ALA A 240 4.49 -8.19 -14.69
C ALA A 240 4.75 -8.43 -16.18
N ASP A 241 5.33 -7.46 -16.87
CA ASP A 241 5.78 -7.52 -18.26
C ASP A 241 6.94 -8.51 -18.49
N GLU A 242 7.73 -8.83 -17.48
CA GLU A 242 8.86 -9.77 -17.56
C GLU A 242 8.47 -11.26 -17.31
N ILE A 243 7.22 -11.57 -16.94
CA ILE A 243 6.78 -12.94 -16.61
C ILE A 243 6.83 -13.86 -17.83
N ALA A 244 6.50 -13.34 -19.01
CA ALA A 244 6.64 -14.04 -20.27
C ALA A 244 7.29 -13.11 -21.32
N PRO A 245 8.61 -12.92 -21.26
CA PRO A 245 9.30 -11.99 -22.15
C PRO A 245 9.03 -12.34 -23.62
N GLY A 246 8.65 -11.32 -24.40
CA GLY A 246 8.34 -11.48 -25.82
C GLY A 246 6.90 -11.91 -26.11
N ASN A 247 6.08 -12.15 -25.13
CA ASN A 247 4.66 -12.44 -25.31
C ASN A 247 3.82 -11.19 -25.02
N ALA A 248 3.00 -10.75 -25.97
CA ALA A 248 2.04 -9.65 -25.78
C ALA A 248 1.01 -9.95 -24.66
N GLU A 249 0.83 -11.24 -24.32
CA GLU A 249 -0.07 -11.70 -23.24
C GLU A 249 0.63 -11.83 -21.88
N SER A 250 1.84 -11.28 -21.70
CA SER A 250 2.58 -11.40 -20.44
C SER A 250 1.81 -10.87 -19.24
N ILE A 251 1.04 -9.81 -19.43
CA ILE A 251 0.18 -9.22 -18.37
C ILE A 251 -0.98 -10.16 -18.01
N ASP A 252 -1.63 -10.79 -19.02
CA ASP A 252 -2.70 -11.76 -18.76
C ASP A 252 -2.17 -13.01 -18.03
N LEU A 253 -0.95 -13.44 -18.36
CA LEU A 253 -0.27 -14.49 -17.61
C LEU A 253 0.03 -14.04 -16.17
N ALA A 254 0.46 -12.80 -15.99
CA ALA A 254 0.66 -12.22 -14.66
C ALA A 254 -0.62 -12.22 -13.83
N HIS A 255 -1.78 -11.90 -14.40
CA HIS A 255 -3.08 -12.01 -13.74
C HIS A 255 -3.42 -13.44 -13.33
N ARG A 256 -3.13 -14.44 -14.19
CA ARG A 256 -3.31 -15.86 -13.81
C ARG A 256 -2.40 -16.25 -12.63
N VAL A 257 -1.15 -15.78 -12.65
CA VAL A 257 -0.19 -16.03 -11.55
C VAL A 257 -0.68 -15.39 -10.23
N THR A 258 -1.11 -14.13 -10.26
CA THR A 258 -1.60 -13.44 -9.04
C THR A 258 -2.90 -14.05 -8.51
N THR A 259 -3.79 -14.51 -9.40
CA THR A 259 -4.99 -15.28 -9.01
C THR A 259 -4.60 -16.58 -8.29
N GLY A 260 -3.59 -17.29 -8.80
CA GLY A 260 -3.03 -18.47 -8.14
C GLY A 260 -2.42 -18.16 -6.77
N MET A 261 -1.66 -17.06 -6.68
CA MET A 261 -1.10 -16.58 -5.41
C MET A 261 -2.18 -16.23 -4.38
N GLY A 262 -3.28 -15.60 -4.79
CA GLY A 262 -4.40 -15.26 -3.92
C GLY A 262 -5.12 -16.49 -3.33
N ARG A 263 -4.97 -17.67 -3.93
CA ARG A 263 -5.48 -18.94 -3.42
C ARG A 263 -4.54 -19.62 -2.43
N ASP A 264 -3.25 -19.26 -2.41
CA ASP A 264 -2.30 -19.79 -1.43
C ASP A 264 -2.65 -19.29 -0.02
N PRO A 265 -2.94 -20.19 0.96
CA PRO A 265 -3.30 -19.80 2.32
C PRO A 265 -2.26 -18.90 3.00
N ARG A 266 -0.96 -19.10 2.67
CA ARG A 266 0.13 -18.29 3.23
C ARG A 266 0.07 -16.85 2.74
N VAL A 267 -0.18 -16.64 1.44
CA VAL A 267 -0.33 -15.30 0.86
C VAL A 267 -1.60 -14.64 1.35
N ARG A 268 -2.71 -15.39 1.38
CA ARG A 268 -4.01 -14.92 1.86
C ARG A 268 -3.98 -14.45 3.31
N ALA A 269 -3.21 -15.11 4.16
CA ALA A 269 -3.01 -14.70 5.55
C ALA A 269 -2.21 -13.40 5.71
N LEU A 270 -1.57 -12.88 4.66
CA LEU A 270 -0.63 -11.77 4.73
C LEU A 270 -1.11 -10.52 3.98
N VAL A 271 -1.83 -10.68 2.88
CA VAL A 271 -2.30 -9.58 2.03
C VAL A 271 -3.75 -9.78 1.60
N GLN A 272 -4.48 -8.69 1.35
CA GLN A 272 -5.87 -8.73 0.86
C GLN A 272 -5.96 -9.39 -0.52
N THR A 273 -5.07 -8.99 -1.40
CA THR A 273 -5.00 -9.46 -2.79
C THR A 273 -3.61 -9.21 -3.33
N VAL A 274 -3.31 -9.80 -4.48
CA VAL A 274 -2.08 -9.53 -5.24
C VAL A 274 -2.47 -9.07 -6.63
N VAL A 275 -1.97 -7.92 -7.06
CA VAL A 275 -2.19 -7.37 -8.41
C VAL A 275 -0.89 -7.31 -9.18
N PRO A 276 -0.88 -7.65 -10.48
CA PRO A 276 0.31 -7.53 -11.30
C PRO A 276 0.50 -6.07 -11.75
N VAL A 277 1.75 -5.57 -11.69
CA VAL A 277 2.07 -4.22 -12.16
C VAL A 277 3.38 -4.23 -12.96
N ALA A 278 3.33 -3.68 -14.17
CA ALA A 278 4.48 -3.36 -15.01
C ALA A 278 4.86 -1.89 -14.81
N GLY A 279 5.71 -1.62 -13.83
CA GLY A 279 6.01 -0.25 -13.39
C GLY A 279 6.61 0.64 -14.48
N LEU A 280 7.41 0.09 -15.41
CA LEU A 280 7.98 0.87 -16.53
C LEU A 280 6.91 1.29 -17.53
N LEU A 281 5.93 0.42 -17.81
CA LEU A 281 4.79 0.76 -18.66
C LEU A 281 3.92 1.82 -17.99
N ALA A 282 3.72 1.72 -16.68
CA ALA A 282 2.93 2.64 -15.89
C ALA A 282 3.48 4.07 -15.84
N GLN A 283 4.77 4.27 -16.12
CA GLN A 283 5.42 5.58 -16.15
C GLN A 283 5.50 6.19 -17.55
N CYS A 284 5.09 5.52 -18.59
CA CYS A 284 5.31 5.97 -19.98
C CYS A 284 4.71 7.35 -20.25
N GLY A 285 3.58 7.70 -19.65
CA GLY A 285 2.95 9.02 -19.77
C GLY A 285 3.81 10.21 -19.31
N THR A 286 4.85 9.98 -18.50
CA THR A 286 5.72 11.04 -18.02
C THR A 286 6.84 11.43 -18.99
N TRP A 287 7.08 10.66 -20.05
CA TRP A 287 8.24 10.87 -20.92
C TRP A 287 8.04 10.47 -22.38
N LEU A 288 7.06 9.61 -22.73
CA LEU A 288 6.84 9.13 -24.09
C LEU A 288 6.06 10.18 -24.88
N GLY A 289 6.73 10.76 -25.86
CA GLY A 289 6.17 11.76 -26.78
C GLY A 289 6.31 11.34 -28.23
N ASP A 290 6.07 12.27 -29.15
CA ASP A 290 6.08 11.99 -30.60
C ASP A 290 7.43 11.50 -31.10
N ARG A 291 8.55 11.96 -30.53
CA ARG A 291 9.88 11.52 -30.88
C ARG A 291 10.11 10.05 -30.54
N GLU A 292 9.75 9.66 -29.31
CA GLU A 292 9.88 8.30 -28.82
C GLU A 292 8.94 7.36 -29.56
N PHE A 293 7.72 7.83 -29.88
CA PHE A 293 6.78 7.09 -30.71
C PHE A 293 7.34 6.85 -32.10
N ALA A 294 7.90 7.86 -32.77
CA ALA A 294 8.52 7.75 -34.09
C ALA A 294 9.67 6.72 -34.07
N ALA A 295 10.50 6.73 -33.02
CA ALA A 295 11.57 5.76 -32.85
C ALA A 295 11.02 4.32 -32.71
N LEU A 296 9.96 4.11 -31.91
CA LEU A 296 9.27 2.82 -31.80
C LEU A 296 8.62 2.38 -33.12
N ALA A 297 8.00 3.33 -33.85
CA ALA A 297 7.37 3.05 -35.15
C ALA A 297 8.41 2.63 -36.21
N SER A 298 9.60 3.24 -36.21
CA SER A 298 10.71 2.84 -37.08
C SER A 298 11.18 1.39 -36.80
N VAL A 299 11.17 0.99 -35.53
CA VAL A 299 11.44 -0.40 -35.10
C VAL A 299 10.31 -1.34 -35.53
N ALA A 300 9.06 -0.90 -35.38
CA ALA A 300 7.88 -1.70 -35.75
C ALA A 300 7.83 -1.99 -37.26
N GLY A 301 8.35 -1.09 -38.10
CA GLY A 301 8.49 -1.28 -39.54
C GLY A 301 9.50 -2.37 -39.95
N GLN A 302 10.34 -2.84 -39.01
CA GLN A 302 11.38 -3.86 -39.30
C GLN A 302 11.00 -5.21 -38.68
N PRO A 303 10.38 -6.14 -39.40
CA PRO A 303 9.89 -7.37 -38.81
C PRO A 303 10.99 -8.33 -38.37
N THR A 304 12.07 -8.41 -39.12
CA THR A 304 13.22 -9.31 -38.84
C THR A 304 14.51 -8.71 -39.42
N VAL A 305 15.64 -9.07 -38.82
CA VAL A 305 16.98 -8.82 -39.38
C VAL A 305 17.62 -10.18 -39.62
N ASP A 306 17.99 -10.46 -40.84
CA ASP A 306 18.59 -11.74 -41.26
C ASP A 306 17.79 -12.99 -40.82
N GLY A 307 16.45 -12.89 -40.91
CA GLY A 307 15.54 -13.97 -40.50
C GLY A 307 15.34 -14.15 -39.02
N VAL A 308 15.95 -13.28 -38.18
CA VAL A 308 15.82 -13.33 -36.71
C VAL A 308 15.13 -12.07 -36.19
N PRO A 309 14.16 -12.19 -35.28
CA PRO A 309 13.51 -11.02 -34.68
C PRO A 309 14.50 -10.08 -34.03
N LEU A 310 14.41 -8.79 -34.34
CA LEU A 310 15.23 -7.73 -33.76
C LEU A 310 15.10 -7.70 -32.23
N LEU A 311 13.91 -7.94 -31.73
CA LEU A 311 13.54 -7.86 -30.32
C LEU A 311 13.80 -9.18 -29.54
N LEU A 312 14.64 -10.07 -30.08
CA LEU A 312 14.97 -11.33 -29.39
C LEU A 312 15.90 -11.14 -28.19
N SER A 313 16.78 -10.11 -28.24
CA SER A 313 17.68 -9.79 -27.13
C SER A 313 18.06 -8.32 -27.12
N VAL A 314 18.49 -7.84 -25.95
CA VAL A 314 18.99 -6.47 -25.73
C VAL A 314 20.16 -6.14 -26.66
N ASP A 315 21.12 -7.06 -26.83
CA ASP A 315 22.30 -6.85 -27.66
C ASP A 315 21.93 -6.67 -29.13
N ARG A 316 20.98 -7.47 -29.63
CA ARG A 316 20.49 -7.31 -31.00
C ARG A 316 19.74 -6.00 -31.20
N PHE A 317 18.93 -5.62 -30.24
CA PHE A 317 18.19 -4.36 -30.31
C PHE A 317 19.12 -3.15 -30.28
N ARG A 318 20.24 -3.23 -29.60
CA ARG A 318 21.28 -2.19 -29.56
C ARG A 318 22.24 -2.23 -30.74
N ALA A 319 22.35 -3.35 -31.45
CA ALA A 319 23.29 -3.48 -32.56
C ALA A 319 23.01 -2.43 -33.65
N ALA A 320 24.07 -1.88 -34.26
CA ALA A 320 23.94 -0.93 -35.35
C ALA A 320 23.17 -1.57 -36.52
N ASN A 321 22.12 -0.90 -36.98
CA ASN A 321 21.29 -1.36 -38.09
C ASN A 321 20.87 -0.15 -38.94
N PRO A 322 21.42 -0.01 -40.17
CA PRO A 322 21.14 1.14 -41.04
C PRO A 322 19.70 1.15 -41.59
N ARG A 323 18.94 0.08 -41.43
CA ARG A 323 17.53 0.00 -41.87
C ARG A 323 16.56 0.59 -40.86
N ILE A 324 17.01 0.93 -39.64
CA ILE A 324 16.18 1.48 -38.58
C ILE A 324 16.53 2.96 -38.44
N GLU A 325 15.54 3.84 -38.57
CA GLU A 325 15.73 5.28 -38.45
C GLU A 325 16.11 5.68 -37.02
N ALA A 326 15.56 4.98 -35.99
CA ALA A 326 15.94 5.19 -34.60
C ALA A 326 17.42 4.87 -34.38
N THR A 327 18.15 5.83 -33.84
CA THR A 327 19.59 5.68 -33.56
C THR A 327 19.84 4.63 -32.47
N VAL A 328 21.10 4.23 -32.30
CA VAL A 328 21.49 3.33 -31.20
C VAL A 328 21.19 3.97 -29.84
N ASP A 329 21.36 5.29 -29.72
CA ASP A 329 21.07 6.03 -28.50
C ASP A 329 19.57 6.08 -28.20
N ASP A 330 18.72 6.35 -29.21
CA ASP A 330 17.26 6.30 -29.05
C ASP A 330 16.81 4.90 -28.59
N ARG A 331 17.33 3.85 -29.20
CA ARG A 331 17.02 2.46 -28.83
C ARG A 331 17.54 2.10 -27.43
N SER A 332 18.71 2.61 -27.05
CA SER A 332 19.25 2.42 -25.71
C SER A 332 18.42 3.14 -24.65
N MET A 333 17.93 4.35 -24.94
CA MET A 333 17.01 5.11 -24.11
C MET A 333 15.68 4.38 -23.96
N LEU A 334 15.07 3.89 -25.05
CA LEU A 334 13.84 3.11 -25.02
C LEU A 334 13.97 1.85 -24.14
N LEU A 335 15.10 1.11 -24.28
CA LEU A 335 15.38 -0.02 -23.40
C LEU A 335 15.51 0.37 -21.92
N GLY A 336 16.15 1.49 -21.64
CA GLY A 336 16.28 1.98 -20.27
C GLY A 336 14.94 2.33 -19.63
N ARG A 337 13.99 2.84 -20.43
CA ARG A 337 12.70 3.36 -19.96
C ARG A 337 11.54 2.37 -20.04
N LEU A 338 11.51 1.50 -21.04
CA LEU A 338 10.44 0.49 -21.21
C LEU A 338 10.89 -0.94 -20.87
N GLY A 339 12.20 -1.18 -20.84
CA GLY A 339 12.70 -2.55 -20.86
C GLY A 339 12.48 -3.21 -22.23
N LEU A 340 13.03 -4.41 -22.44
CA LEU A 340 12.84 -5.14 -23.68
C LEU A 340 11.38 -5.60 -23.86
N ALA A 341 10.75 -6.06 -22.78
CA ALA A 341 9.36 -6.51 -22.79
C ALA A 341 8.40 -5.36 -23.14
N GLY A 342 8.60 -4.17 -22.56
CA GLY A 342 7.79 -3.00 -22.88
C GLY A 342 7.96 -2.52 -24.33
N VAL A 343 9.19 -2.57 -24.87
CA VAL A 343 9.43 -2.29 -26.29
C VAL A 343 8.72 -3.32 -27.19
N GLN A 344 8.74 -4.60 -26.82
CA GLN A 344 8.02 -5.67 -27.55
C GLN A 344 6.52 -5.42 -27.58
N ILE A 345 5.92 -5.05 -26.43
CA ILE A 345 4.50 -4.72 -26.32
C ILE A 345 4.18 -3.48 -27.19
N ALA A 346 4.96 -2.42 -27.10
CA ALA A 346 4.76 -1.22 -27.91
C ALA A 346 4.82 -1.51 -29.42
N VAL A 347 5.81 -2.27 -29.86
CA VAL A 347 5.94 -2.68 -31.26
C VAL A 347 4.79 -3.58 -31.70
N ALA A 348 4.30 -4.47 -30.85
CA ALA A 348 3.15 -5.32 -31.13
C ALA A 348 1.83 -4.52 -31.28
N LEU A 349 1.71 -3.37 -30.62
CA LEU A 349 0.58 -2.46 -30.76
C LEU A 349 0.67 -1.58 -32.01
N ILE A 350 1.87 -1.08 -32.34
CA ILE A 350 2.09 -0.19 -33.47
C ILE A 350 2.02 -0.94 -34.80
N ARG A 351 2.65 -2.12 -34.89
CA ARG A 351 2.78 -2.89 -36.15
C ARG A 351 1.46 -3.19 -36.86
N PRO A 352 0.39 -3.68 -36.20
CA PRO A 352 -0.90 -3.90 -36.80
C PRO A 352 -1.76 -2.62 -36.93
N GLY A 353 -1.24 -1.46 -36.53
CA GLY A 353 -1.96 -0.19 -36.58
C GLY A 353 -3.04 -0.04 -35.49
N LEU A 354 -2.94 -0.80 -34.40
CA LEU A 354 -3.83 -0.63 -33.24
C LEU A 354 -3.62 0.72 -32.56
N VAL A 355 -2.40 1.25 -32.66
CA VAL A 355 -2.00 2.58 -32.14
C VAL A 355 -1.23 3.31 -33.23
N THR A 356 -1.58 4.58 -33.47
CA THR A 356 -1.04 5.39 -34.57
C THR A 356 -0.31 6.66 -34.11
N ASP A 357 -0.34 6.96 -32.81
CA ASP A 357 0.28 8.15 -32.23
C ASP A 357 0.78 7.92 -30.79
N ALA A 358 1.53 8.88 -30.27
CA ALA A 358 2.11 8.79 -28.93
C ALA A 358 1.05 8.73 -27.83
N THR A 359 -0.02 9.51 -27.95
CA THR A 359 -1.10 9.58 -26.94
C THR A 359 -1.82 8.25 -26.83
N GLY A 360 -2.18 7.64 -27.96
CA GLY A 360 -2.80 6.31 -27.98
C GLY A 360 -1.87 5.22 -27.44
N LEU A 361 -0.56 5.30 -27.74
CA LEU A 361 0.41 4.35 -27.19
C LEU A 361 0.53 4.47 -25.67
N VAL A 362 0.62 5.69 -25.15
CA VAL A 362 0.65 5.93 -23.70
C VAL A 362 -0.58 5.35 -23.04
N ALA A 363 -1.78 5.67 -23.54
CA ALA A 363 -3.03 5.18 -22.98
C ALA A 363 -3.09 3.65 -22.93
N GLU A 364 -2.66 2.98 -24.01
CA GLU A 364 -2.68 1.52 -24.10
C GLU A 364 -1.61 0.85 -23.20
N LEU A 365 -0.41 1.44 -23.10
CA LEU A 365 0.63 0.96 -22.19
C LEU A 365 0.24 1.15 -20.72
N GLU A 366 -0.34 2.28 -20.36
CA GLU A 366 -0.85 2.53 -19.01
C GLU A 366 -2.00 1.57 -18.67
N HIS A 367 -2.93 1.37 -19.60
CA HIS A 367 -4.03 0.42 -19.40
C HIS A 367 -3.51 -0.99 -19.10
N ARG A 368 -2.53 -1.45 -19.87
CA ARG A 368 -1.90 -2.78 -19.71
C ARG A 368 -0.93 -2.87 -18.54
N SER A 369 -0.55 -1.75 -17.94
CA SER A 369 0.44 -1.76 -16.86
C SER A 369 -0.05 -2.36 -15.54
N GLY A 370 -1.37 -2.53 -15.36
CA GLY A 370 -2.00 -2.88 -14.08
C GLY A 370 -2.10 -1.70 -13.09
N LEU A 371 -1.56 -0.52 -13.43
CA LEU A 371 -1.65 0.67 -12.57
C LEU A 371 -3.10 1.15 -12.35
N PRO A 372 -3.98 1.20 -13.37
CA PRO A 372 -5.38 1.56 -13.17
C PRO A 372 -6.09 0.64 -12.19
N GLU A 373 -5.84 -0.67 -12.26
CA GLU A 373 -6.40 -1.66 -11.34
C GLU A 373 -5.87 -1.42 -9.90
N LEU A 374 -4.57 -1.21 -9.74
CA LEU A 374 -3.98 -0.90 -8.44
C LEU A 374 -4.55 0.39 -7.86
N ARG A 375 -4.69 1.47 -8.64
CA ARG A 375 -5.30 2.73 -8.19
C ARG A 375 -6.75 2.53 -7.73
N ALA A 376 -7.56 1.82 -8.50
CA ALA A 376 -8.93 1.50 -8.13
C ALA A 376 -8.99 0.64 -6.84
N LEU A 377 -8.04 -0.27 -6.66
CA LEU A 377 -7.93 -1.08 -5.45
C LEU A 377 -7.54 -0.24 -4.22
N LEU A 378 -6.55 0.67 -4.37
CA LEU A 378 -6.15 1.59 -3.30
C LEU A 378 -7.30 2.49 -2.88
N GLU A 379 -8.08 3.00 -3.83
CA GLU A 379 -9.28 3.80 -3.53
C GLU A 379 -10.27 2.99 -2.69
N ARG A 380 -10.70 1.83 -3.17
CA ARG A 380 -11.72 1.00 -2.50
C ARG A 380 -11.25 0.44 -1.15
N GLN A 381 -10.00 0.01 -1.04
CA GLN A 381 -9.55 -0.72 0.13
C GLN A 381 -8.85 0.15 1.17
N PHE A 382 -8.27 1.27 0.75
CA PHE A 382 -7.53 2.14 1.63
C PHE A 382 -8.22 3.49 1.82
N THR A 383 -8.52 4.23 0.76
CA THR A 383 -9.10 5.58 0.87
C THR A 383 -10.52 5.55 1.46
N GLU A 384 -11.41 4.72 0.91
CA GLU A 384 -12.79 4.58 1.41
C GLU A 384 -12.84 4.04 2.87
N ARG A 385 -11.82 3.30 3.28
CA ARG A 385 -11.70 2.72 4.63
C ARG A 385 -10.73 3.46 5.55
N ALA A 386 -10.23 4.61 5.13
CA ALA A 386 -9.17 5.32 5.83
C ALA A 386 -9.48 5.56 7.32
N ASP A 387 -10.71 5.95 7.66
CA ASP A 387 -11.11 6.21 9.04
C ASP A 387 -11.04 4.94 9.92
N VAL A 388 -11.42 3.78 9.38
CA VAL A 388 -11.38 2.50 10.12
C VAL A 388 -9.93 2.03 10.30
N LEU A 389 -9.12 2.09 9.23
CA LEU A 389 -7.71 1.70 9.26
C LEU A 389 -6.90 2.59 10.21
N LYS A 390 -7.10 3.89 10.16
CA LYS A 390 -6.46 4.85 11.07
C LYS A 390 -6.91 4.69 12.52
N ALA A 391 -8.22 4.51 12.74
CA ALA A 391 -8.76 4.26 14.07
C ALA A 391 -8.14 3.01 14.70
N GLN A 392 -8.04 1.92 13.97
CA GLN A 392 -7.42 0.69 14.44
C GLN A 392 -5.93 0.88 14.75
N THR A 393 -5.19 1.57 13.87
CA THR A 393 -3.78 1.88 14.10
C THR A 393 -3.60 2.74 15.36
N ALA A 394 -4.45 3.75 15.55
CA ALA A 394 -4.40 4.64 16.71
C ALA A 394 -4.72 3.89 18.03
N LEU A 395 -5.73 3.01 18.02
CA LEU A 395 -6.08 2.20 19.20
C LEU A 395 -4.93 1.27 19.62
N ARG A 396 -4.27 0.63 18.64
CA ARG A 396 -3.09 -0.22 18.92
C ARG A 396 -1.92 0.56 19.50
N ARG A 397 -1.67 1.76 18.99
CA ARG A 397 -0.62 2.63 19.52
C ARG A 397 -0.93 3.12 20.91
N LEU A 398 -2.21 3.36 21.22
CA LEU A 398 -2.63 3.62 22.58
C LEU A 398 -2.30 2.44 23.48
N ASP A 399 -2.59 1.19 23.08
CA ASP A 399 -2.22 -0.01 23.85
C ASP A 399 -0.71 -0.07 24.09
N ALA A 400 0.11 0.15 23.06
CA ALA A 400 1.57 0.16 23.20
C ALA A 400 2.07 1.25 24.16
N VAL A 401 1.45 2.43 24.15
CA VAL A 401 1.77 3.50 25.11
C VAL A 401 1.36 3.11 26.53
N LEU A 402 0.17 2.52 26.71
CA LEU A 402 -0.32 2.07 28.03
C LEU A 402 0.56 0.95 28.62
N ASP A 403 1.14 0.11 27.77
CA ASP A 403 2.03 -0.99 28.18
C ASP A 403 3.44 -0.49 28.50
N ALA A 404 3.99 0.43 27.68
CA ALA A 404 5.33 0.98 27.87
C ALA A 404 5.40 2.02 29.02
N HIS A 405 4.31 2.74 29.27
CA HIS A 405 4.26 3.84 30.24
C HIS A 405 3.07 3.63 31.21
N PRO A 406 3.14 2.71 32.18
CA PRO A 406 2.04 2.43 33.08
C PRO A 406 1.69 3.64 33.97
N ILE A 407 0.38 3.98 34.03
CA ILE A 407 -0.17 5.04 34.88
C ILE A 407 -1.38 4.51 35.68
N PRO A 408 -1.76 5.13 36.79
CA PRO A 408 -2.91 4.66 37.60
C PRO A 408 -4.24 4.60 36.85
N SER A 409 -4.44 5.46 35.84
CA SER A 409 -5.65 5.50 35.02
C SER A 409 -5.63 4.56 33.80
N ALA A 410 -4.55 3.78 33.59
CA ALA A 410 -4.40 2.88 32.43
C ALA A 410 -5.59 1.92 32.27
N ASP A 411 -6.08 1.30 33.35
CA ASP A 411 -7.20 0.37 33.31
C ASP A 411 -8.51 1.04 32.89
N THR A 412 -8.72 2.29 33.25
CA THR A 412 -9.89 3.06 32.80
C THR A 412 -9.82 3.33 31.31
N LEU A 413 -8.64 3.69 30.77
CA LEU A 413 -8.42 3.91 29.34
C LEU A 413 -8.57 2.60 28.55
N ARG A 414 -8.01 1.48 29.03
CA ARG A 414 -8.21 0.15 28.44
C ARG A 414 -9.68 -0.25 28.38
N THR A 415 -10.42 -0.07 29.48
CA THR A 415 -11.86 -0.36 29.51
C THR A 415 -12.64 0.47 28.50
N ARG A 416 -12.32 1.75 28.35
CA ARG A 416 -12.97 2.61 27.35
C ARG A 416 -12.61 2.21 25.93
N ARG A 417 -11.35 1.87 25.67
CA ARG A 417 -10.86 1.37 24.38
C ARG A 417 -11.58 0.08 24.00
N GLU A 418 -11.71 -0.89 24.91
CA GLU A 418 -12.43 -2.14 24.70
C GLU A 418 -13.92 -1.92 24.41
N ARG A 419 -14.57 -1.02 25.12
CA ARG A 419 -15.99 -0.66 24.86
C ARG A 419 -16.16 -0.03 23.49
N LEU A 420 -15.25 0.84 23.08
CA LEU A 420 -15.27 1.46 21.76
C LEU A 420 -15.10 0.39 20.67
N GLU A 421 -14.12 -0.50 20.79
CA GLU A 421 -13.89 -1.58 19.85
C GLU A 421 -15.10 -2.52 19.74
N ALA A 422 -15.68 -2.93 20.87
CA ALA A 422 -16.87 -3.78 20.90
C ALA A 422 -18.12 -3.11 20.31
N GLY A 423 -18.23 -1.79 20.41
CA GLY A 423 -19.34 -0.99 19.86
C GLY A 423 -19.22 -0.68 18.37
N ALA A 424 -18.00 -0.60 17.85
CA ALA A 424 -17.72 -0.17 16.47
C ALA A 424 -17.86 -1.32 15.47
N HIS A 425 -18.99 -1.35 14.76
CA HIS A 425 -19.28 -2.40 13.78
C HIS A 425 -18.22 -2.50 12.67
N ALA A 426 -17.70 -1.38 12.20
CA ALA A 426 -16.67 -1.35 11.17
C ALA A 426 -15.36 -2.06 11.61
N LEU A 427 -14.98 -1.96 12.90
CA LEU A 427 -13.84 -2.72 13.44
C LEU A 427 -14.15 -4.22 13.52
N ALA A 428 -15.41 -4.59 13.85
CA ALA A 428 -15.83 -5.99 13.85
C ALA A 428 -15.83 -6.59 12.42
N GLU A 429 -16.22 -5.83 11.40
CA GLU A 429 -16.10 -6.25 9.99
C GLU A 429 -14.63 -6.47 9.60
N LEU A 430 -13.75 -5.53 9.97
CA LEU A 430 -12.31 -5.62 9.66
C LEU A 430 -11.67 -6.83 10.35
N LYS A 431 -12.02 -7.08 11.61
CA LYS A 431 -11.58 -8.27 12.35
C LYS A 431 -12.07 -9.55 11.69
N LEU A 432 -13.34 -9.62 11.34
CA LEU A 432 -13.91 -10.80 10.68
C LEU A 432 -13.23 -11.08 9.33
N PHE A 433 -12.89 -10.03 8.57
CA PHE A 433 -12.12 -10.17 7.33
C PHE A 433 -10.75 -10.82 7.59
N GLY A 434 -10.06 -10.42 8.65
CA GLY A 434 -8.80 -11.03 9.09
C GLY A 434 -8.98 -12.48 9.51
N ASP A 435 -9.94 -12.77 10.38
CA ASP A 435 -10.24 -14.11 10.91
C ASP A 435 -10.53 -15.12 9.77
N LEU A 436 -11.27 -14.69 8.75
CA LEU A 436 -11.54 -15.50 7.55
C LEU A 436 -10.26 -15.84 6.78
N ARG A 437 -9.39 -14.86 6.58
CA ARG A 437 -8.16 -15.03 5.84
C ARG A 437 -7.13 -15.86 6.56
N LEU A 438 -7.13 -15.80 7.89
CA LEU A 438 -6.31 -16.64 8.77
C LEU A 438 -6.85 -18.08 8.89
N GLY A 439 -8.07 -18.36 8.39
CA GLY A 439 -8.70 -19.67 8.50
C GLY A 439 -9.29 -19.95 9.89
N GLU A 440 -9.49 -18.92 10.72
CA GLU A 440 -10.11 -19.08 12.05
C GLU A 440 -11.62 -19.30 11.97
N VAL A 441 -12.24 -18.96 10.84
CA VAL A 441 -13.62 -19.27 10.51
C VAL A 441 -13.63 -20.34 9.44
N ASP A 442 -14.08 -21.53 9.79
CA ASP A 442 -14.14 -22.69 8.89
C ASP A 442 -15.35 -22.54 7.94
N VAL A 443 -15.05 -22.25 6.69
CA VAL A 443 -16.01 -22.10 5.58
C VAL A 443 -15.35 -22.58 4.28
N ASP A 444 -16.16 -23.05 3.34
CA ASP A 444 -15.67 -23.37 2.00
C ASP A 444 -15.26 -22.13 1.20
N ASP A 445 -14.63 -22.31 0.06
CA ASP A 445 -14.07 -21.20 -0.73
C ASP A 445 -15.18 -20.28 -1.30
N ASP A 446 -16.32 -20.83 -1.74
CA ASP A 446 -17.45 -20.05 -2.25
C ASP A 446 -18.10 -19.21 -1.13
N GLN A 447 -18.25 -19.79 0.04
CA GLN A 447 -18.76 -19.07 1.23
C GLN A 447 -17.79 -17.96 1.65
N ARG A 448 -16.49 -18.23 1.60
CA ARG A 448 -15.45 -17.25 1.93
C ARG A 448 -15.52 -16.07 0.99
N GLU A 449 -15.56 -16.32 -0.32
CA GLU A 449 -15.66 -15.27 -1.33
C GLU A 449 -16.91 -14.41 -1.13
N ALA A 450 -18.06 -15.03 -0.90
CA ALA A 450 -19.30 -14.32 -0.63
C ALA A 450 -19.23 -13.46 0.63
N ILE A 451 -18.57 -13.94 1.69
CA ILE A 451 -18.39 -13.18 2.93
C ILE A 451 -17.38 -12.03 2.71
N GLU A 452 -16.27 -12.28 2.04
CA GLU A 452 -15.28 -11.24 1.73
C GLU A 452 -15.91 -10.11 0.88
N LEU A 453 -16.75 -10.44 -0.11
CA LEU A 453 -17.52 -9.46 -0.89
C LEU A 453 -18.44 -8.65 0.03
N LEU A 454 -19.22 -9.31 0.88
CA LEU A 454 -20.13 -8.62 1.80
C LEU A 454 -19.40 -7.70 2.80
N LEU A 455 -18.18 -8.07 3.18
CA LEU A 455 -17.28 -7.23 3.97
C LEU A 455 -16.59 -6.14 3.15
N GLY A 456 -16.90 -6.00 1.84
CA GLY A 456 -16.45 -4.94 0.96
C GLY A 456 -15.10 -5.20 0.29
N ALA A 457 -14.74 -6.46 0.02
CA ALA A 457 -13.53 -6.78 -0.74
C ALA A 457 -13.55 -6.21 -2.17
N ALA A 458 -14.73 -6.03 -2.77
CA ALA A 458 -14.90 -5.42 -4.09
C ALA A 458 -15.25 -3.91 -4.04
N GLY A 459 -15.41 -3.32 -2.86
CA GLY A 459 -15.76 -1.91 -2.65
C GLY A 459 -16.90 -1.70 -1.65
N GLY A 460 -17.21 -0.43 -1.34
CA GLY A 460 -18.23 -0.04 -0.36
C GLY A 460 -19.67 -0.09 -0.87
N GLU A 461 -19.88 0.00 -2.19
CA GLU A 461 -21.19 -0.01 -2.82
C GLU A 461 -21.98 -1.29 -2.53
N VAL A 462 -23.29 -1.18 -2.32
CA VAL A 462 -24.15 -2.32 -1.96
C VAL A 462 -24.14 -3.42 -3.02
N THR A 463 -24.15 -3.05 -4.30
CA THR A 463 -24.04 -3.98 -5.43
C THR A 463 -22.74 -4.75 -5.41
N ALA A 464 -21.61 -4.07 -5.20
CA ALA A 464 -20.29 -4.69 -5.07
C ALA A 464 -20.21 -5.63 -3.86
N ARG A 465 -20.79 -5.25 -2.72
CA ARG A 465 -20.86 -6.07 -1.50
C ARG A 465 -21.72 -7.32 -1.64
N LEU A 466 -22.69 -7.30 -2.57
CA LEU A 466 -23.55 -8.45 -2.88
C LEU A 466 -23.06 -9.26 -4.10
N GLY A 467 -21.99 -8.82 -4.78
CA GLY A 467 -21.52 -9.42 -6.02
C GLY A 467 -22.49 -9.24 -7.19
N LEU A 468 -23.27 -8.16 -7.19
CA LEU A 468 -24.25 -7.82 -8.23
C LEU A 468 -23.68 -6.82 -9.23
N PRO A 469 -24.17 -6.82 -10.49
CA PRO A 469 -23.84 -5.78 -11.45
C PRO A 469 -24.18 -4.36 -10.94
N PRO A 470 -23.39 -3.34 -11.31
CA PRO A 470 -23.62 -1.96 -10.83
C PRO A 470 -24.97 -1.36 -11.20
N ASP A 471 -25.57 -1.82 -12.31
CA ASP A 471 -26.84 -1.39 -12.88
C ASP A 471 -28.05 -2.21 -12.36
N THR A 472 -27.87 -3.04 -11.34
CA THR A 472 -28.93 -3.85 -10.75
C THR A 472 -30.05 -2.97 -10.18
N PRO A 473 -31.34 -3.25 -10.49
CA PRO A 473 -32.46 -2.49 -9.96
C PRO A 473 -32.54 -2.52 -8.42
N ALA A 474 -33.00 -1.42 -7.81
CA ALA A 474 -33.07 -1.28 -6.36
C ALA A 474 -33.93 -2.37 -5.68
N ASP A 475 -35.00 -2.82 -6.31
CA ASP A 475 -35.85 -3.90 -5.78
C ASP A 475 -35.13 -5.24 -5.76
N ASP A 476 -34.30 -5.54 -6.77
CA ASP A 476 -33.49 -6.75 -6.84
C ASP A 476 -32.35 -6.70 -5.81
N ILE A 477 -31.69 -5.55 -5.65
CA ILE A 477 -30.68 -5.33 -4.59
C ILE A 477 -31.30 -5.60 -3.22
N ARG A 478 -32.50 -5.04 -2.96
CA ARG A 478 -33.21 -5.23 -1.70
C ARG A 478 -33.58 -6.69 -1.47
N ALA A 479 -34.08 -7.39 -2.49
CA ALA A 479 -34.42 -8.82 -2.42
C ALA A 479 -33.20 -9.69 -2.11
N ALA A 480 -32.08 -9.45 -2.79
CA ALA A 480 -30.82 -10.14 -2.56
C ALA A 480 -30.31 -9.90 -1.12
N LEU A 481 -30.38 -8.67 -0.64
CA LEU A 481 -29.93 -8.29 0.69
C LEU A 481 -30.80 -8.93 1.79
N LEU A 482 -32.13 -8.99 1.61
CA LEU A 482 -33.04 -9.68 2.54
C LEU A 482 -32.77 -11.19 2.58
N THR A 483 -32.50 -11.80 1.43
CA THR A 483 -32.12 -13.21 1.34
C THR A 483 -30.80 -13.49 2.08
N THR A 484 -29.83 -12.62 1.90
CA THR A 484 -28.51 -12.68 2.58
C THR A 484 -28.65 -12.50 4.09
N LEU A 485 -29.48 -11.54 4.52
CA LEU A 485 -29.79 -11.28 5.92
C LEU A 485 -30.42 -12.53 6.58
N ASP A 486 -31.42 -13.14 5.94
CA ASP A 486 -32.09 -14.34 6.49
C ASP A 486 -31.14 -15.53 6.59
N ARG A 487 -30.24 -15.72 5.62
CA ARG A 487 -29.16 -16.72 5.67
C ARG A 487 -28.31 -16.55 6.92
N TYR A 488 -27.76 -15.36 7.16
CA TYR A 488 -26.87 -15.11 8.30
C TYR A 488 -27.61 -15.06 9.63
N ARG A 489 -28.87 -14.65 9.65
CA ARG A 489 -29.72 -14.77 10.84
C ARG A 489 -29.84 -16.23 11.27
N ARG A 490 -30.28 -17.13 10.36
CA ARG A 490 -30.40 -18.58 10.66
C ARG A 490 -29.07 -19.18 11.09
N LEU A 491 -27.96 -18.78 10.44
CA LEU A 491 -26.64 -19.29 10.78
C LEU A 491 -26.18 -18.83 12.18
N SER A 492 -26.47 -17.59 12.55
CA SER A 492 -26.13 -17.06 13.89
C SER A 492 -26.89 -17.75 15.02
N GLU A 493 -28.10 -18.23 14.74
CA GLU A 493 -28.99 -18.94 15.68
C GLU A 493 -28.75 -20.46 15.69
N ASN A 494 -28.00 -21.01 14.71
CA ASN A 494 -27.74 -22.43 14.58
C ASN A 494 -26.78 -22.93 15.67
N ARG A 495 -27.31 -23.69 16.65
CA ARG A 495 -26.51 -24.22 17.75
C ARG A 495 -25.51 -25.31 17.34
N LEU A 496 -25.67 -25.92 16.16
CA LEU A 496 -24.76 -26.93 15.62
C LEU A 496 -23.56 -26.32 14.93
N ALA A 497 -23.64 -25.04 14.54
CA ALA A 497 -22.50 -24.32 13.95
C ALA A 497 -21.43 -23.99 15.01
N SER A 498 -20.17 -23.96 14.58
CA SER A 498 -19.04 -23.61 15.45
C SER A 498 -19.21 -22.22 16.06
N ARG A 499 -18.59 -21.95 17.20
CA ARG A 499 -18.65 -20.63 17.86
C ARG A 499 -18.07 -19.52 16.99
N PRO A 500 -16.92 -19.70 16.30
CA PRO A 500 -16.40 -18.70 15.35
C PRO A 500 -17.40 -18.40 14.24
N LEU A 501 -17.97 -19.42 13.59
CA LEU A 501 -18.93 -19.26 12.50
C LEU A 501 -20.21 -18.52 12.94
N ARG A 502 -20.74 -18.81 14.13
CA ARG A 502 -21.90 -18.09 14.67
C ARG A 502 -21.60 -16.61 14.95
N ARG A 503 -20.39 -16.29 15.46
CA ARG A 503 -19.94 -14.91 15.66
C ARG A 503 -19.81 -14.18 14.32
N ALA A 504 -19.20 -14.83 13.34
CA ALA A 504 -19.10 -14.31 11.98
C ALA A 504 -20.49 -13.98 11.40
N ALA A 505 -21.42 -14.95 11.50
CA ALA A 505 -22.80 -14.77 11.04
C ALA A 505 -23.53 -13.62 11.76
N ALA A 506 -23.29 -13.41 13.05
CA ALA A 506 -23.87 -12.29 13.80
C ALA A 506 -23.32 -10.93 13.32
N THR A 507 -22.02 -10.84 13.00
CA THR A 507 -21.42 -9.64 12.39
C THR A 507 -22.03 -9.37 11.02
N LEU A 508 -22.09 -10.40 10.13
CA LEU A 508 -22.62 -10.27 8.77
C LEU A 508 -24.12 -9.91 8.75
N ARG A 509 -24.90 -10.43 9.70
CA ARG A 509 -26.30 -10.02 9.91
C ARG A 509 -26.38 -8.53 10.16
N ARG A 510 -25.58 -8.00 11.10
CA ARG A 510 -25.54 -6.57 11.41
C ARG A 510 -25.07 -5.73 10.22
N THR A 511 -24.13 -6.23 9.42
CA THR A 511 -23.74 -5.64 8.14
C THR A 511 -24.95 -5.50 7.19
N CYS A 512 -25.71 -6.58 6.98
CA CYS A 512 -26.91 -6.54 6.13
C CYS A 512 -27.97 -5.59 6.68
N GLU A 513 -28.21 -5.58 7.99
CA GLU A 513 -29.14 -4.64 8.65
C GLU A 513 -28.70 -3.18 8.41
N GLY A 514 -27.39 -2.88 8.51
CA GLY A 514 -26.84 -1.56 8.22
C GLY A 514 -27.01 -1.14 6.75
N LEU A 515 -26.77 -2.04 5.82
CA LEU A 515 -26.96 -1.79 4.38
C LEU A 515 -28.44 -1.57 4.01
N LEU A 516 -29.37 -2.22 4.70
CA LEU A 516 -30.81 -2.01 4.50
C LEU A 516 -31.31 -0.65 5.02
N THR A 517 -30.69 -0.11 6.05
CA THR A 517 -31.08 1.15 6.70
C THR A 517 -30.33 2.36 6.18
N GLY A 518 -29.19 2.17 5.50
CA GLY A 518 -28.38 3.23 4.92
C GLY A 518 -28.97 3.79 3.62
N ASP A 519 -28.53 4.99 3.25
CA ASP A 519 -29.00 5.71 2.03
C ASP A 519 -28.59 5.02 0.70
N GLY A 520 -27.87 3.90 0.75
CA GLY A 520 -27.41 3.17 -0.43
C GLY A 520 -28.49 2.45 -1.25
N ILE A 521 -29.70 2.30 -0.70
CA ILE A 521 -30.87 1.83 -1.44
C ILE A 521 -31.86 2.99 -1.49
N ALA A 522 -31.90 3.70 -2.63
CA ALA A 522 -32.90 4.76 -2.84
C ALA A 522 -34.30 4.21 -2.52
N ARG A 523 -34.98 4.82 -1.57
CA ARG A 523 -36.43 4.54 -1.36
C ARG A 523 -37.11 4.74 -2.70
N PRO A 524 -38.00 3.81 -3.15
CA PRO A 524 -38.79 4.03 -4.32
C PRO A 524 -39.50 5.36 -4.10
N ALA A 525 -39.25 6.32 -5.01
CA ALA A 525 -39.95 7.58 -5.01
C ALA A 525 -41.45 7.25 -5.01
N ASP A 526 -42.16 7.67 -3.96
CA ASP A 526 -43.62 7.64 -3.90
C ASP A 526 -44.12 8.24 -5.20
N ARG A 527 -44.54 7.40 -6.14
CA ARG A 527 -45.33 7.81 -7.29
C ARG A 527 -46.71 8.18 -6.74
N ARG A 528 -46.77 9.31 -6.03
CA ARG A 528 -48.05 9.99 -5.84
C ARG A 528 -48.41 10.59 -7.19
N THR A 529 -49.28 9.89 -7.87
CA THR A 529 -50.14 10.42 -8.90
C THR A 529 -50.69 11.76 -8.43
N SER A 530 -50.29 12.82 -9.08
CA SER A 530 -51.01 14.09 -9.04
C SER A 530 -52.11 14.04 -10.10
N PRO A 531 -53.31 14.57 -9.80
CA PRO A 531 -54.52 14.44 -10.58
C PRO A 531 -54.52 15.20 -11.90
#